data_f24178936049c125f643baf910a47282
#
_entry.id   f24178936049c125f643baf910a47282
#
_cell.length_a   1.000
_cell.length_b   1.000
_cell.length_c   1.000
_cell.angle_alpha   90.00
_cell.angle_beta   90.00
_cell.angle_gamma   90.00
#
_symmetry.space_group_name_H-M   'P 1'
#
loop_
_entity.id
_entity.type
_entity.pdbx_description
1 polymer ?
#
loop_
_entity_poly.entity_id
_entity_poly.type
_entity_poly.pdbx_seq_one_letter_code
_entity_poly.pdbx_strand_id
1 'polypeptide(L)'
;MATIKAFDGGEFDGYLALPASGYGPGIVVLQEIFGVNAYIRSVADWYAAHGFVALCPDLFWRLERGVELSENDRNKAFELYQQLDEAKAVEDSAAAMNFLRQHPACSGRVGAVGFCLGGNLAYLLSVRFKPDCAVSFYGVSIEKSLDEAPNLTTPLLLHIAGRDQFCPPEAQAEIQSVLGQNPLAKIYVYADQGHAFGRPGGEHYDAAAAELANLRSLGFVVTHLAGAGLANAQQTLSSKWDDHVKYEFATRNTDDTLETMVADAYVNHVPVLTGGVGHDELRDFYSQRFIPQMPPDTSMTPVSRTIGTDRIVDEMVFEFTHTSKMDWMLPGVEPTGKHVRVALVVIVHFRDGKLAHEHIYWDQASVLAQLGLIDAAKLPVAGVESAEKVLNPKLPSNTLMHRSDP
;
A
#
# COMPACT_ATOMS: atom_id res chain seq x y z
N MET A 1 -11.34 -18.42 -15.84
CA MET A 1 -11.38 -17.92 -17.23
C MET A 1 -12.67 -17.16 -17.44
N ALA A 2 -12.65 -16.06 -18.14
CA ALA A 2 -13.82 -15.26 -18.51
C ALA A 2 -13.86 -15.10 -20.01
N THR A 3 -15.06 -15.11 -20.62
CA THR A 3 -15.25 -14.85 -22.06
C THR A 3 -15.76 -13.43 -22.23
N ILE A 4 -15.06 -12.64 -23.04
CA ILE A 4 -15.28 -11.21 -23.25
C ILE A 4 -15.76 -11.01 -24.67
N LYS A 5 -16.78 -10.15 -24.86
CA LYS A 5 -17.26 -9.77 -26.19
C LYS A 5 -16.50 -8.54 -26.70
N ALA A 6 -15.85 -8.66 -27.85
CA ALA A 6 -15.23 -7.55 -28.54
C ALA A 6 -16.30 -6.62 -29.16
N PHE A 7 -15.96 -5.34 -29.36
CA PHE A 7 -16.89 -4.36 -29.93
C PHE A 7 -17.33 -4.70 -31.38
N ASP A 8 -16.49 -5.43 -32.10
CA ASP A 8 -16.80 -5.89 -33.46
C ASP A 8 -17.53 -7.25 -33.54
N GLY A 9 -17.98 -7.79 -32.38
CA GLY A 9 -18.80 -9.00 -32.30
C GLY A 9 -18.02 -10.29 -32.09
N GLY A 10 -16.67 -10.27 -32.07
CA GLY A 10 -15.85 -11.42 -31.70
C GLY A 10 -15.89 -11.70 -30.21
N GLU A 11 -15.42 -12.90 -29.81
CA GLU A 11 -15.29 -13.28 -28.42
C GLU A 11 -13.85 -13.74 -28.13
N PHE A 12 -13.30 -13.35 -26.97
CA PHE A 12 -11.97 -13.74 -26.54
C PHE A 12 -11.95 -14.04 -25.05
N ASP A 13 -10.95 -14.79 -24.64
CA ASP A 13 -10.84 -15.22 -23.26
C ASP A 13 -9.93 -14.29 -22.45
N GLY A 14 -10.12 -14.32 -21.12
CA GLY A 14 -9.25 -13.64 -20.18
C GLY A 14 -9.09 -14.45 -18.89
N TYR A 15 -7.94 -14.29 -18.23
CA TYR A 15 -7.71 -14.84 -16.90
C TYR A 15 -8.33 -13.92 -15.87
N LEU A 16 -9.30 -14.43 -15.10
CA LEU A 16 -9.99 -13.68 -14.04
C LEU A 16 -9.56 -14.19 -12.67
N ALA A 17 -9.03 -13.29 -11.84
CA ALA A 17 -8.70 -13.51 -10.44
C ALA A 17 -9.65 -12.70 -9.55
N LEU A 18 -10.21 -13.35 -8.52
CA LEU A 18 -11.14 -12.73 -7.58
C LEU A 18 -10.49 -12.53 -6.20
N PRO A 19 -10.76 -11.42 -5.52
CA PRO A 19 -10.31 -11.23 -4.14
C PRO A 19 -10.98 -12.20 -3.19
N ALA A 20 -10.34 -12.48 -2.05
CA ALA A 20 -10.90 -13.36 -1.00
C ALA A 20 -12.27 -12.87 -0.48
N SER A 21 -12.54 -11.56 -0.52
CA SER A 21 -13.83 -10.95 -0.20
C SER A 21 -14.94 -11.27 -1.23
N GLY A 22 -14.57 -11.78 -2.39
CA GLY A 22 -15.49 -12.00 -3.51
C GLY A 22 -15.96 -10.72 -4.21
N TYR A 23 -15.53 -9.53 -3.78
CA TYR A 23 -15.99 -8.24 -4.32
C TYR A 23 -14.93 -7.14 -4.14
N GLY A 24 -14.78 -6.28 -5.15
CA GLY A 24 -13.84 -5.16 -5.11
C GLY A 24 -13.82 -4.33 -6.39
N PRO A 25 -12.99 -3.29 -6.47
CA PRO A 25 -12.77 -2.55 -7.71
C PRO A 25 -12.04 -3.43 -8.73
N GLY A 26 -12.22 -3.13 -10.02
CA GLY A 26 -11.65 -3.89 -11.13
C GLY A 26 -10.27 -3.38 -11.55
N ILE A 27 -9.40 -4.29 -11.97
CA ILE A 27 -8.13 -4.00 -12.65
C ILE A 27 -8.03 -4.83 -13.94
N VAL A 28 -7.88 -4.18 -15.07
CA VAL A 28 -7.45 -4.85 -16.30
C VAL A 28 -5.92 -4.89 -16.33
N VAL A 29 -5.34 -6.08 -16.36
CA VAL A 29 -3.89 -6.30 -16.44
C VAL A 29 -3.51 -6.58 -17.89
N LEU A 30 -2.79 -5.65 -18.51
CA LEU A 30 -2.42 -5.71 -19.92
C LEU A 30 -1.05 -6.34 -20.09
N GLN A 31 -1.00 -7.36 -20.93
CA GLN A 31 0.14 -8.25 -21.15
C GLN A 31 1.35 -7.57 -21.79
N GLU A 32 2.52 -8.18 -21.61
CA GLU A 32 3.70 -7.96 -22.45
C GLU A 32 3.56 -8.66 -23.81
N ILE A 33 4.61 -8.66 -24.62
CA ILE A 33 4.62 -9.38 -25.91
C ILE A 33 4.57 -10.92 -25.77
N PHE A 34 4.57 -11.45 -24.56
CA PHE A 34 4.58 -12.89 -24.29
C PHE A 34 3.19 -13.50 -24.04
N GLY A 35 2.11 -12.72 -24.21
CA GLY A 35 0.74 -13.18 -23.96
C GLY A 35 0.37 -13.22 -22.47
N VAL A 36 -0.74 -13.90 -22.16
CA VAL A 36 -1.24 -14.07 -20.79
C VAL A 36 -0.50 -15.22 -20.09
N ASN A 37 0.81 -15.08 -19.98
CA ASN A 37 1.70 -16.09 -19.39
C ASN A 37 1.64 -16.13 -17.85
N ALA A 38 2.43 -17.02 -17.24
CA ALA A 38 2.45 -17.19 -15.78
C ALA A 38 2.77 -15.89 -15.02
N TYR A 39 3.65 -15.03 -15.57
CA TYR A 39 3.96 -13.74 -14.94
C TYR A 39 2.74 -12.81 -14.93
N ILE A 40 2.07 -12.62 -16.04
CA ILE A 40 0.90 -11.72 -16.14
C ILE A 40 -0.25 -12.25 -15.27
N ARG A 41 -0.46 -13.57 -15.22
CA ARG A 41 -1.43 -14.17 -14.27
C ARG A 41 -1.05 -13.93 -12.81
N SER A 42 0.25 -14.05 -12.46
CA SER A 42 0.70 -13.77 -11.08
C SER A 42 0.49 -12.31 -10.67
N VAL A 43 0.57 -11.37 -11.61
CA VAL A 43 0.21 -9.96 -11.37
C VAL A 43 -1.28 -9.83 -11.05
N ALA A 44 -2.17 -10.50 -11.80
CA ALA A 44 -3.60 -10.50 -11.50
C ALA A 44 -3.90 -11.12 -10.12
N ASP A 45 -3.25 -12.23 -9.79
CA ASP A 45 -3.39 -12.88 -8.48
C ASP A 45 -2.90 -11.97 -7.35
N TRP A 46 -1.81 -11.22 -7.60
CA TRP A 46 -1.29 -10.24 -6.64
C TRP A 46 -2.31 -9.10 -6.41
N TYR A 47 -2.92 -8.54 -7.46
CA TYR A 47 -3.99 -7.56 -7.30
C TYR A 47 -5.23 -8.15 -6.59
N ALA A 48 -5.58 -9.40 -6.90
CA ALA A 48 -6.68 -10.08 -6.22
C ALA A 48 -6.41 -10.25 -4.72
N ALA A 49 -5.18 -10.61 -4.33
CA ALA A 49 -4.76 -10.67 -2.93
C ALA A 49 -4.84 -9.30 -2.22
N HIS A 50 -4.81 -8.19 -2.98
CA HIS A 50 -4.97 -6.82 -2.47
C HIS A 50 -6.40 -6.28 -2.62
N GLY A 51 -7.39 -7.14 -2.86
CA GLY A 51 -8.80 -6.77 -2.82
C GLY A 51 -9.41 -6.33 -4.16
N PHE A 52 -8.72 -6.55 -5.29
CA PHE A 52 -9.21 -6.19 -6.62
C PHE A 52 -9.77 -7.38 -7.38
N VAL A 53 -10.75 -7.15 -8.25
CA VAL A 53 -11.15 -8.10 -9.29
C VAL A 53 -10.25 -7.88 -10.49
N ALA A 54 -9.30 -8.79 -10.74
CA ALA A 54 -8.29 -8.61 -11.77
C ALA A 54 -8.55 -9.48 -13.01
N LEU A 55 -8.41 -8.90 -14.20
CA LEU A 55 -8.67 -9.57 -15.49
C LEU A 55 -7.49 -9.33 -16.45
N CYS A 56 -6.88 -10.43 -16.93
CA CYS A 56 -5.89 -10.38 -18.00
C CYS A 56 -6.55 -10.80 -19.30
N PRO A 57 -6.90 -9.89 -20.22
CA PRO A 57 -7.45 -10.25 -21.53
C PRO A 57 -6.37 -10.86 -22.44
N ASP A 58 -6.72 -11.87 -23.24
CA ASP A 58 -5.85 -12.38 -24.30
C ASP A 58 -5.89 -11.40 -25.49
N LEU A 59 -4.90 -10.52 -25.61
CA LEU A 59 -4.86 -9.50 -26.65
C LEU A 59 -4.27 -10.02 -27.98
N PHE A 60 -3.75 -11.25 -27.99
CA PHE A 60 -3.31 -11.89 -29.24
C PHE A 60 -4.39 -12.76 -29.91
N TRP A 61 -5.57 -12.87 -29.32
CA TRP A 61 -6.63 -13.76 -29.75
C TRP A 61 -7.02 -13.66 -31.26
N ARG A 62 -6.80 -12.48 -31.85
CA ARG A 62 -7.09 -12.26 -33.28
C ARG A 62 -6.03 -12.88 -34.19
N LEU A 63 -4.84 -13.14 -33.66
CA LEU A 63 -3.73 -13.80 -34.36
C LEU A 63 -3.63 -15.27 -33.93
N GLU A 64 -3.48 -15.48 -32.63
CA GLU A 64 -3.37 -16.81 -32.02
C GLU A 64 -3.97 -16.75 -30.61
N ARG A 65 -4.88 -17.68 -30.27
CA ARG A 65 -5.52 -17.75 -28.96
C ARG A 65 -4.65 -18.46 -27.94
N GLY A 66 -4.70 -17.97 -26.69
CA GLY A 66 -4.04 -18.63 -25.56
C GLY A 66 -2.51 -18.59 -25.64
N VAL A 67 -1.95 -17.53 -26.17
CA VAL A 67 -0.50 -17.33 -26.26
C VAL A 67 0.11 -17.23 -24.86
N GLU A 68 1.02 -18.16 -24.54
CA GLU A 68 1.81 -18.20 -23.31
C GLU A 68 3.28 -18.45 -23.65
N LEU A 69 4.01 -17.37 -23.87
CA LEU A 69 5.43 -17.40 -24.26
C LEU A 69 6.33 -16.98 -23.11
N SER A 70 7.62 -17.28 -23.26
CA SER A 70 8.71 -16.91 -22.36
C SER A 70 9.80 -16.12 -23.09
N GLU A 71 10.83 -15.70 -22.39
CA GLU A 71 12.01 -15.08 -23.03
C GLU A 71 12.74 -15.99 -24.02
N ASN A 72 12.59 -17.31 -23.89
CA ASN A 72 13.16 -18.26 -24.87
C ASN A 72 12.43 -18.21 -26.22
N ASP A 73 11.21 -17.68 -26.25
CA ASP A 73 10.34 -17.61 -27.42
C ASP A 73 10.32 -16.21 -28.04
N ARG A 74 11.34 -15.38 -27.80
CA ARG A 74 11.41 -13.96 -28.22
C ARG A 74 11.09 -13.74 -29.69
N ASN A 75 11.57 -14.61 -30.58
CA ASN A 75 11.31 -14.46 -32.01
C ASN A 75 9.81 -14.54 -32.32
N LYS A 76 9.11 -15.53 -31.80
CA LYS A 76 7.65 -15.65 -31.94
C LYS A 76 6.91 -14.49 -31.28
N ALA A 77 7.36 -14.07 -30.11
CA ALA A 77 6.74 -12.94 -29.41
C ALA A 77 6.84 -11.64 -30.22
N PHE A 78 8.01 -11.37 -30.83
CA PHE A 78 8.17 -10.21 -31.72
C PHE A 78 7.37 -10.34 -33.01
N GLU A 79 7.25 -11.53 -33.58
CA GLU A 79 6.43 -11.77 -34.75
C GLU A 79 4.95 -11.45 -34.47
N LEU A 80 4.40 -11.92 -33.35
CA LEU A 80 3.04 -11.61 -32.95
C LEU A 80 2.86 -10.11 -32.67
N TYR A 81 3.83 -9.47 -31.97
CA TYR A 81 3.82 -8.05 -31.73
C TYR A 81 3.78 -7.21 -33.00
N GLN A 82 4.59 -7.58 -34.04
CA GLN A 82 4.63 -6.87 -35.31
C GLN A 82 3.33 -7.01 -36.11
N GLN A 83 2.58 -8.10 -35.91
CA GLN A 83 1.30 -8.35 -36.58
C GLN A 83 0.10 -7.79 -35.81
N LEU A 84 0.31 -7.36 -34.54
CA LEU A 84 -0.77 -6.85 -33.70
C LEU A 84 -1.32 -5.54 -34.25
N ASP A 85 -2.62 -5.51 -34.48
CA ASP A 85 -3.35 -4.25 -34.70
C ASP A 85 -3.53 -3.53 -33.35
N GLU A 86 -2.72 -2.49 -33.13
CA GLU A 86 -2.72 -1.73 -31.87
C GLU A 86 -4.08 -1.09 -31.58
N ALA A 87 -4.76 -0.56 -32.60
CA ALA A 87 -6.07 0.06 -32.41
C ALA A 87 -7.10 -0.99 -31.92
N LYS A 88 -7.05 -2.19 -32.50
CA LYS A 88 -7.90 -3.31 -32.04
C LYS A 88 -7.53 -3.80 -30.66
N ALA A 89 -6.25 -3.85 -30.30
CA ALA A 89 -5.80 -4.23 -28.97
C ALA A 89 -6.29 -3.24 -27.90
N VAL A 90 -6.31 -1.94 -28.20
CA VAL A 90 -6.88 -0.92 -27.31
C VAL A 90 -8.41 -1.08 -27.19
N GLU A 91 -9.12 -1.32 -28.30
CA GLU A 91 -10.57 -1.62 -28.30
C GLU A 91 -10.88 -2.88 -27.47
N ASP A 92 -10.10 -3.96 -27.63
CA ASP A 92 -10.26 -5.20 -26.85
C ASP A 92 -9.97 -4.98 -25.35
N SER A 93 -8.97 -4.15 -25.03
CA SER A 93 -8.69 -3.72 -23.65
C SER A 93 -9.87 -2.94 -23.06
N ALA A 94 -10.50 -2.07 -23.84
CA ALA A 94 -11.70 -1.33 -23.42
C ALA A 94 -12.92 -2.27 -23.28
N ALA A 95 -13.05 -3.29 -24.12
CA ALA A 95 -14.08 -4.32 -23.97
C ALA A 95 -13.90 -5.11 -22.66
N ALA A 96 -12.67 -5.48 -22.32
CA ALA A 96 -12.32 -6.13 -21.05
C ALA A 96 -12.64 -5.22 -19.84
N MET A 97 -12.35 -3.92 -19.94
CA MET A 97 -12.72 -2.94 -18.92
C MET A 97 -14.24 -2.88 -18.73
N ASN A 98 -15.01 -2.83 -19.80
CA ASN A 98 -16.47 -2.81 -19.75
C ASN A 98 -17.06 -4.12 -19.20
N PHE A 99 -16.45 -5.26 -19.55
CA PHE A 99 -16.80 -6.55 -18.96
C PHE A 99 -16.64 -6.52 -17.44
N LEU A 100 -15.50 -6.03 -16.92
CA LEU A 100 -15.29 -5.90 -15.48
C LEU A 100 -16.28 -4.94 -14.83
N ARG A 101 -16.58 -3.80 -15.44
CA ARG A 101 -17.56 -2.84 -14.89
C ARG A 101 -18.94 -3.45 -14.67
N GLN A 102 -19.29 -4.45 -15.46
CA GLN A 102 -20.59 -5.13 -15.38
C GLN A 102 -20.51 -6.44 -14.57
N HIS A 103 -19.31 -6.89 -14.20
CA HIS A 103 -19.12 -8.15 -13.49
C HIS A 103 -19.69 -8.05 -12.06
N PRO A 104 -20.48 -9.04 -11.58
CA PRO A 104 -21.14 -8.99 -10.25
C PRO A 104 -20.16 -8.80 -9.07
N ALA A 105 -18.92 -9.28 -9.19
CA ALA A 105 -17.88 -9.11 -8.19
C ALA A 105 -17.21 -7.72 -8.24
N CYS A 106 -17.49 -6.88 -9.26
CA CYS A 106 -16.83 -5.60 -9.43
C CYS A 106 -17.68 -4.44 -8.89
N SER A 107 -17.04 -3.49 -8.22
CA SER A 107 -17.69 -2.28 -7.70
C SER A 107 -18.14 -1.28 -8.79
N GLY A 108 -17.84 -1.57 -10.07
CA GLY A 108 -18.10 -0.69 -11.21
C GLY A 108 -16.97 0.30 -11.51
N ARG A 109 -15.98 0.47 -10.63
CA ARG A 109 -14.76 1.24 -10.88
C ARG A 109 -13.67 0.32 -11.40
N VAL A 110 -13.02 0.71 -12.51
CA VAL A 110 -12.03 -0.16 -13.19
C VAL A 110 -10.84 0.67 -13.66
N GLY A 111 -9.65 0.27 -13.19
CA GLY A 111 -8.37 0.76 -13.69
C GLY A 111 -7.71 -0.19 -14.67
N ALA A 112 -6.62 0.27 -15.29
CA ALA A 112 -5.76 -0.54 -16.13
C ALA A 112 -4.32 -0.52 -15.59
N VAL A 113 -3.62 -1.65 -15.64
CA VAL A 113 -2.19 -1.75 -15.36
C VAL A 113 -1.56 -2.54 -16.48
N GLY A 114 -0.56 -1.98 -17.14
CA GLY A 114 0.05 -2.64 -18.30
C GLY A 114 1.58 -2.63 -18.26
N PHE A 115 2.17 -3.63 -18.91
CA PHE A 115 3.61 -3.90 -18.91
C PHE A 115 4.14 -3.95 -20.33
N CYS A 116 5.26 -3.28 -20.63
CA CYS A 116 5.86 -3.25 -21.96
C CYS A 116 4.85 -2.78 -23.04
N LEU A 117 4.46 -3.65 -23.99
CA LEU A 117 3.33 -3.44 -24.90
C LEU A 117 2.08 -2.98 -24.12
N GLY A 118 1.71 -3.70 -23.08
CA GLY A 118 0.57 -3.37 -22.23
C GLY A 118 0.70 -2.01 -21.54
N GLY A 119 1.92 -1.55 -21.27
CA GLY A 119 2.18 -0.20 -20.74
C GLY A 119 1.80 0.91 -21.72
N ASN A 120 2.06 0.71 -23.01
CA ASN A 120 1.57 1.58 -24.06
C ASN A 120 0.03 1.51 -24.18
N LEU A 121 -0.52 0.29 -24.19
CA LEU A 121 -1.98 0.12 -24.26
C LEU A 121 -2.70 0.75 -23.08
N ALA A 122 -2.11 0.76 -21.87
CA ALA A 122 -2.66 1.45 -20.71
C ALA A 122 -2.69 2.97 -20.90
N TYR A 123 -1.64 3.55 -21.51
CA TYR A 123 -1.62 4.95 -21.92
C TYR A 123 -2.71 5.24 -22.96
N LEU A 124 -2.75 4.48 -24.05
CA LEU A 124 -3.75 4.67 -25.13
C LEU A 124 -5.19 4.48 -24.61
N LEU A 125 -5.41 3.52 -23.72
CA LEU A 125 -6.70 3.32 -23.07
C LEU A 125 -7.09 4.57 -22.25
N SER A 126 -6.13 5.21 -21.57
CA SER A 126 -6.38 6.40 -20.74
C SER A 126 -6.77 7.64 -21.56
N VAL A 127 -6.23 7.80 -22.78
CA VAL A 127 -6.53 8.94 -23.64
C VAL A 127 -7.74 8.70 -24.54
N ARG A 128 -8.08 7.42 -24.83
CA ARG A 128 -9.17 7.06 -25.77
C ARG A 128 -10.45 6.58 -25.09
N PHE A 129 -10.37 5.83 -23.95
CA PHE A 129 -11.50 5.11 -23.35
C PHE A 129 -11.76 5.41 -21.86
N LYS A 130 -10.92 6.20 -21.22
CA LYS A 130 -11.10 6.77 -19.86
C LYS A 130 -11.40 5.71 -18.79
N PRO A 131 -10.46 4.80 -18.45
CA PRO A 131 -10.51 4.03 -17.21
C PRO A 131 -10.54 4.98 -16.01
N ASP A 132 -10.91 4.50 -14.81
CA ASP A 132 -10.88 5.34 -13.61
C ASP A 132 -9.45 5.72 -13.18
N CYS A 133 -8.45 4.94 -13.55
CA CYS A 133 -7.02 5.27 -13.55
C CYS A 133 -6.23 4.31 -14.44
N ALA A 134 -4.99 4.66 -14.78
CA ALA A 134 -4.10 3.78 -15.54
C ALA A 134 -2.67 3.81 -15.01
N VAL A 135 -1.97 2.66 -15.09
CA VAL A 135 -0.56 2.52 -14.72
C VAL A 135 0.20 1.87 -15.88
N SER A 136 1.28 2.48 -16.30
CA SER A 136 2.18 2.00 -17.34
C SER A 136 3.53 1.63 -16.74
N PHE A 137 3.92 0.36 -16.84
CA PHE A 137 5.26 -0.12 -16.53
C PHE A 137 6.07 -0.22 -17.81
N TYR A 138 7.18 0.50 -17.87
CA TYR A 138 8.12 0.51 -18.98
C TYR A 138 7.43 0.40 -20.36
N GLY A 139 6.39 1.23 -20.54
CA GLY A 139 5.61 1.25 -21.80
C GLY A 139 6.45 1.64 -23.00
N VAL A 140 6.29 0.88 -24.08
CA VAL A 140 7.05 1.08 -25.33
C VAL A 140 6.22 1.88 -26.34
N SER A 141 6.88 2.75 -27.12
CA SER A 141 6.24 3.55 -28.19
C SER A 141 5.18 4.58 -27.73
N ILE A 142 5.13 4.94 -26.45
CA ILE A 142 4.23 6.01 -25.93
C ILE A 142 4.51 7.33 -26.64
N GLU A 143 5.78 7.63 -26.97
CA GLU A 143 6.21 8.83 -27.68
C GLU A 143 5.53 9.02 -29.05
N LYS A 144 5.09 7.93 -29.67
CA LYS A 144 4.44 7.97 -31.01
C LYS A 144 2.98 8.43 -30.98
N SER A 145 2.39 8.53 -29.80
CA SER A 145 0.99 8.92 -29.61
C SER A 145 0.83 10.08 -28.61
N LEU A 146 1.89 10.89 -28.42
CA LEU A 146 1.83 12.05 -27.52
C LEU A 146 0.97 13.19 -28.08
N ASP A 147 0.65 13.21 -29.35
CA ASP A 147 -0.37 14.07 -29.95
C ASP A 147 -1.77 13.83 -29.35
N GLU A 148 -2.04 12.65 -28.80
CA GLU A 148 -3.26 12.34 -28.05
C GLU A 148 -3.23 12.77 -26.58
N ALA A 149 -2.10 13.19 -26.03
CA ALA A 149 -1.95 13.60 -24.64
C ALA A 149 -2.95 14.69 -24.17
N PRO A 150 -3.42 15.63 -25.03
CA PRO A 150 -4.48 16.57 -24.65
C PRO A 150 -5.81 15.91 -24.26
N ASN A 151 -6.04 14.65 -24.67
CA ASN A 151 -7.24 13.88 -24.33
C ASN A 151 -7.14 13.21 -22.95
N LEU A 152 -5.99 13.26 -22.28
CA LEU A 152 -5.78 12.65 -20.99
C LEU A 152 -6.60 13.37 -19.91
N THR A 153 -7.70 12.73 -19.51
CA THR A 153 -8.58 13.19 -18.42
C THR A 153 -8.65 12.18 -17.28
N THR A 154 -7.87 11.11 -17.37
CA THR A 154 -7.77 10.00 -16.43
C THR A 154 -6.45 10.10 -15.66
N PRO A 155 -6.42 9.88 -14.33
CA PRO A 155 -5.17 9.75 -13.60
C PRO A 155 -4.27 8.67 -14.21
N LEU A 156 -3.02 9.02 -14.52
CA LEU A 156 -2.04 8.16 -15.16
C LEU A 156 -0.73 8.12 -14.36
N LEU A 157 -0.23 6.92 -14.10
CA LEU A 157 1.07 6.70 -13.48
C LEU A 157 1.99 5.99 -14.48
N LEU A 158 3.21 6.54 -14.68
CA LEU A 158 4.23 5.92 -15.53
C LEU A 158 5.46 5.54 -14.69
N HIS A 159 5.93 4.30 -14.88
CA HIS A 159 7.21 3.80 -14.39
C HIS A 159 8.14 3.64 -15.59
N ILE A 160 9.08 4.55 -15.75
CA ILE A 160 10.04 4.57 -16.86
C ILE A 160 11.36 3.92 -16.39
N ALA A 161 11.86 2.94 -17.14
CA ALA A 161 13.18 2.37 -16.93
C ALA A 161 14.22 3.30 -17.61
N GLY A 162 15.17 3.83 -16.83
CA GLY A 162 16.11 4.85 -17.32
C GLY A 162 17.12 4.34 -18.35
N ARG A 163 17.39 3.02 -18.35
CA ARG A 163 18.30 2.33 -19.31
C ARG A 163 17.55 1.45 -20.29
N ASP A 164 16.33 1.84 -20.63
CA ASP A 164 15.45 1.05 -21.53
C ASP A 164 15.88 1.21 -23.00
N GLN A 165 16.27 0.11 -23.64
CA GLN A 165 16.62 0.09 -25.05
C GLN A 165 15.40 0.28 -25.98
N PHE A 166 14.17 0.01 -25.49
CA PHE A 166 12.94 0.17 -26.24
C PHE A 166 12.25 1.51 -26.00
N CYS A 167 12.73 2.29 -25.05
CA CYS A 167 12.34 3.67 -24.81
C CYS A 167 13.63 4.49 -24.58
N PRO A 168 14.33 4.89 -25.67
CA PRO A 168 15.62 5.56 -25.59
C PRO A 168 15.51 6.95 -24.90
N PRO A 169 16.64 7.55 -24.46
CA PRO A 169 16.61 8.80 -23.69
C PRO A 169 15.80 9.94 -24.33
N GLU A 170 15.83 10.04 -25.65
CA GLU A 170 15.08 11.06 -26.41
C GLU A 170 13.57 10.86 -26.25
N ALA A 171 13.09 9.62 -26.39
CA ALA A 171 11.68 9.26 -26.20
C ALA A 171 11.25 9.48 -24.72
N GLN A 172 12.12 9.11 -23.75
CA GLN A 172 11.86 9.38 -22.34
C GLN A 172 11.73 10.87 -22.05
N ALA A 173 12.62 11.69 -22.64
CA ALA A 173 12.57 13.15 -22.47
C ALA A 173 11.29 13.75 -23.07
N GLU A 174 10.86 13.26 -24.23
CA GLU A 174 9.62 13.71 -24.88
C GLU A 174 8.40 13.34 -24.05
N ILE A 175 8.28 12.09 -23.57
CA ILE A 175 7.22 11.63 -22.67
C ILE A 175 7.17 12.51 -21.41
N GLN A 176 8.31 12.76 -20.77
CA GLN A 176 8.39 13.60 -19.56
C GLN A 176 8.01 15.05 -19.84
N SER A 177 8.44 15.60 -20.99
CA SER A 177 8.14 16.97 -21.37
C SER A 177 6.64 17.18 -21.62
N VAL A 178 5.98 16.26 -22.31
CA VAL A 178 4.57 16.38 -22.69
C VAL A 178 3.65 15.98 -21.53
N LEU A 179 3.81 14.78 -21.00
CA LEU A 179 2.92 14.27 -19.95
C LEU A 179 3.20 14.88 -18.58
N GLY A 180 4.45 15.29 -18.30
CA GLY A 180 4.79 15.94 -17.03
C GLY A 180 4.14 17.31 -16.81
N GLN A 181 3.56 17.91 -17.84
CA GLN A 181 2.77 19.14 -17.74
C GLN A 181 1.30 18.90 -17.35
N ASN A 182 0.83 17.64 -17.48
CA ASN A 182 -0.54 17.30 -17.11
C ASN A 182 -0.60 16.93 -15.62
N PRO A 183 -1.37 17.61 -14.77
CA PRO A 183 -1.47 17.33 -13.34
C PRO A 183 -2.04 15.93 -13.02
N LEU A 184 -2.67 15.26 -13.98
CA LEU A 184 -3.17 13.91 -13.86
C LEU A 184 -2.08 12.86 -14.13
N ALA A 185 -0.96 13.22 -14.76
CA ALA A 185 0.13 12.30 -15.03
C ALA A 185 1.20 12.38 -13.94
N LYS A 186 1.57 11.24 -13.39
CA LYS A 186 2.66 11.08 -12.44
C LYS A 186 3.72 10.17 -13.04
N ILE A 187 4.97 10.63 -13.07
CA ILE A 187 6.07 9.92 -13.72
C ILE A 187 7.16 9.61 -12.70
N TYR A 188 7.58 8.34 -12.64
CA TYR A 188 8.76 7.90 -11.91
C TYR A 188 9.77 7.31 -12.88
N VAL A 189 10.99 7.84 -12.87
CA VAL A 189 12.12 7.30 -13.63
C VAL A 189 13.01 6.50 -12.69
N TYR A 190 13.29 5.27 -13.07
CA TYR A 190 14.20 4.35 -12.39
C TYR A 190 15.54 4.37 -13.14
N ALA A 191 16.40 5.30 -12.78
CA ALA A 191 17.57 5.72 -13.57
C ALA A 191 18.52 4.58 -13.96
N ASP A 192 18.68 3.58 -13.08
CA ASP A 192 19.60 2.46 -13.27
C ASP A 192 18.94 1.20 -13.84
N GLN A 193 17.63 1.21 -14.03
CA GLN A 193 16.88 0.03 -14.44
C GLN A 193 16.75 -0.10 -15.95
N GLY A 194 16.85 -1.34 -16.45
CA GLY A 194 16.58 -1.71 -17.83
C GLY A 194 15.13 -2.10 -18.07
N HIS A 195 14.79 -2.39 -19.35
CA HIS A 195 13.45 -2.82 -19.74
C HIS A 195 12.97 -4.06 -18.96
N ALA A 196 11.73 -4.07 -18.51
CA ALA A 196 11.11 -5.17 -17.77
C ALA A 196 11.75 -5.43 -16.38
N PHE A 197 12.30 -4.41 -15.72
CA PHE A 197 12.88 -4.54 -14.38
C PHE A 197 11.93 -5.10 -13.32
N GLY A 198 10.62 -4.99 -13.55
CA GLY A 198 9.56 -5.50 -12.67
C GLY A 198 9.24 -6.99 -12.86
N ARG A 199 9.78 -7.67 -13.88
CA ARG A 199 9.44 -9.06 -14.20
C ARG A 199 10.41 -10.05 -13.53
N PRO A 200 9.97 -10.85 -12.52
CA PRO A 200 10.80 -11.86 -11.89
C PRO A 200 11.39 -12.86 -12.91
N GLY A 201 12.67 -13.15 -12.76
CA GLY A 201 13.39 -14.07 -13.65
C GLY A 201 13.81 -13.48 -15.00
N GLY A 202 13.45 -12.23 -15.29
CA GLY A 202 13.91 -11.51 -16.47
C GLY A 202 15.37 -11.04 -16.34
N GLU A 203 16.01 -10.74 -17.48
CA GLU A 203 17.42 -10.32 -17.58
C GLU A 203 17.71 -9.06 -16.73
N HIS A 204 16.76 -8.13 -16.66
CA HIS A 204 16.91 -6.85 -15.97
C HIS A 204 16.09 -6.77 -14.66
N TYR A 205 15.64 -7.92 -14.12
CA TYR A 205 14.87 -7.93 -12.90
C TYR A 205 15.67 -7.38 -11.72
N ASP A 206 15.08 -6.36 -11.07
CA ASP A 206 15.58 -5.80 -9.83
C ASP A 206 14.48 -5.84 -8.77
N ALA A 207 14.67 -6.65 -7.74
CA ALA A 207 13.64 -6.90 -6.73
C ALA A 207 13.24 -5.63 -5.98
N ALA A 208 14.20 -4.76 -5.65
CA ALA A 208 13.92 -3.54 -4.89
C ALA A 208 13.16 -2.49 -5.73
N ALA A 209 13.58 -2.32 -7.00
CA ALA A 209 12.89 -1.43 -7.93
C ALA A 209 11.49 -1.95 -8.28
N ALA A 210 11.35 -3.27 -8.46
CA ALA A 210 10.06 -3.91 -8.71
C ALA A 210 9.09 -3.72 -7.54
N GLU A 211 9.54 -3.98 -6.31
CA GLU A 211 8.75 -3.77 -5.10
C GLU A 211 8.33 -2.31 -4.95
N LEU A 212 9.26 -1.37 -5.11
CA LEU A 212 8.96 0.06 -5.04
C LEU A 212 7.93 0.48 -6.09
N ALA A 213 8.06 0.01 -7.35
CA ALA A 213 7.11 0.31 -8.42
C ALA A 213 5.73 -0.30 -8.13
N ASN A 214 5.67 -1.54 -7.65
CA ASN A 214 4.42 -2.20 -7.28
C ASN A 214 3.72 -1.49 -6.12
N LEU A 215 4.44 -1.08 -5.06
CA LEU A 215 3.87 -0.33 -3.94
C LEU A 215 3.34 1.04 -4.38
N ARG A 216 4.07 1.75 -5.25
CA ARG A 216 3.60 3.02 -5.83
C ARG A 216 2.33 2.83 -6.67
N SER A 217 2.29 1.76 -7.47
CA SER A 217 1.11 1.40 -8.28
C SER A 217 -0.08 1.03 -7.40
N LEU A 218 0.13 0.21 -6.37
CA LEU A 218 -0.93 -0.16 -5.43
C LEU A 218 -1.52 1.07 -4.74
N GLY A 219 -0.67 1.94 -4.19
CA GLY A 219 -1.12 3.19 -3.57
C GLY A 219 -1.89 4.08 -4.55
N PHE A 220 -1.45 4.15 -5.80
CA PHE A 220 -2.11 4.93 -6.85
C PHE A 220 -3.48 4.35 -7.23
N VAL A 221 -3.59 3.05 -7.51
CA VAL A 221 -4.88 2.44 -7.89
C VAL A 221 -5.86 2.42 -6.72
N VAL A 222 -5.38 2.20 -5.49
CA VAL A 222 -6.22 2.32 -4.28
C VAL A 222 -6.80 3.73 -4.18
N THR A 223 -5.99 4.77 -4.34
CA THR A 223 -6.45 6.16 -4.26
C THR A 223 -7.54 6.48 -5.28
N HIS A 224 -7.43 5.95 -6.49
CA HIS A 224 -8.32 6.32 -7.60
C HIS A 224 -9.49 5.35 -7.81
N LEU A 225 -9.38 4.09 -7.40
CA LEU A 225 -10.43 3.08 -7.56
C LEU A 225 -11.23 2.84 -6.27
N ALA A 226 -10.67 3.15 -5.14
CA ALA A 226 -11.41 3.15 -3.89
C ALA A 226 -12.50 4.21 -3.94
N GLY A 227 -13.63 3.87 -4.49
CA GLY A 227 -14.84 4.68 -4.38
C GLY A 227 -15.23 4.87 -2.91
N ALA A 228 -16.33 5.58 -2.64
CA ALA A 228 -16.87 5.80 -1.30
C ALA A 228 -16.89 4.55 -0.37
N GLY A 229 -16.87 3.34 -0.94
CA GLY A 229 -16.80 2.08 -0.19
C GLY A 229 -15.48 1.84 0.55
N LEU A 230 -14.30 2.11 -0.04
CA LEU A 230 -13.02 1.91 0.68
C LEU A 230 -12.75 3.08 1.63
N ALA A 231 -13.08 4.30 1.22
CA ALA A 231 -13.04 5.45 2.11
C ALA A 231 -13.98 5.24 3.33
N ASN A 232 -15.18 4.69 3.10
CA ASN A 232 -16.08 4.30 4.18
C ASN A 232 -15.55 3.14 5.02
N ALA A 233 -14.90 2.13 4.40
CA ALA A 233 -14.29 1.03 5.15
C ALA A 233 -13.12 1.53 6.01
N GLN A 234 -12.24 2.36 5.46
CA GLN A 234 -11.14 3.00 6.22
C GLN A 234 -11.68 3.92 7.32
N GLN A 235 -12.71 4.71 7.03
CA GLN A 235 -13.38 5.53 8.04
C GLN A 235 -14.03 4.66 9.12
N THR A 236 -14.60 3.52 8.76
CA THR A 236 -15.16 2.55 9.71
C THR A 236 -14.09 1.95 10.61
N LEU A 237 -12.91 1.57 10.05
CA LEU A 237 -11.79 1.08 10.85
C LEU A 237 -11.28 2.19 11.80
N SER A 238 -11.14 3.42 11.28
CA SER A 238 -10.73 4.57 12.10
C SER A 238 -11.69 4.81 13.26
N SER A 239 -13.01 4.82 12.99
CA SER A 239 -14.00 5.00 14.06
C SER A 239 -13.96 3.90 15.10
N LYS A 240 -13.79 2.63 14.68
CA LYS A 240 -13.68 1.50 15.62
C LYS A 240 -12.44 1.59 16.49
N TRP A 241 -11.34 2.02 15.93
CA TRP A 241 -10.11 2.29 16.69
C TRP A 241 -10.30 3.44 17.67
N ASP A 242 -10.91 4.53 17.21
CA ASP A 242 -11.20 5.69 18.08
C ASP A 242 -12.14 5.32 19.24
N ASP A 243 -13.15 4.47 19.00
CA ASP A 243 -14.03 3.95 20.05
C ASP A 243 -13.25 3.08 21.05
N HIS A 244 -12.37 2.17 20.57
CA HIS A 244 -11.53 1.34 21.43
C HIS A 244 -10.65 2.19 22.35
N VAL A 245 -9.88 3.13 21.77
CA VAL A 245 -9.03 4.07 22.53
C VAL A 245 -9.85 4.90 23.54
N LYS A 246 -11.05 5.33 23.15
CA LYS A 246 -11.96 6.04 24.04
C LYS A 246 -12.35 5.18 25.25
N TYR A 247 -12.63 3.88 25.06
CA TYR A 247 -12.98 2.97 26.14
C TYR A 247 -11.82 2.72 27.09
N GLU A 248 -10.60 2.69 26.60
CA GLU A 248 -9.38 2.56 27.42
C GLU A 248 -9.06 3.82 28.23
N PHE A 249 -9.06 4.98 27.58
CA PHE A 249 -8.48 6.21 28.14
C PHE A 249 -9.55 7.19 28.68
N ALA A 250 -10.72 7.30 28.05
CA ALA A 250 -11.72 8.28 28.42
C ALA A 250 -12.80 7.69 29.36
N THR A 251 -13.49 6.63 28.93
CA THR A 251 -14.53 6.01 29.76
C THR A 251 -13.99 4.97 30.74
N ARG A 252 -12.78 4.45 30.47
CA ARG A 252 -12.05 3.47 31.29
C ARG A 252 -12.89 2.23 31.61
N ASN A 253 -13.53 1.66 30.58
CA ASN A 253 -14.45 0.55 30.68
C ASN A 253 -13.88 -0.71 30.02
N THR A 254 -13.48 -1.69 30.83
CA THR A 254 -12.91 -2.97 30.35
C THR A 254 -13.89 -3.76 29.46
N ASP A 255 -15.19 -3.80 29.80
CA ASP A 255 -16.15 -4.58 29.03
C ASP A 255 -16.37 -3.98 27.63
N ASP A 256 -16.56 -2.66 27.55
CA ASP A 256 -16.67 -1.95 26.28
C ASP A 256 -15.40 -2.10 25.43
N THR A 257 -14.21 -2.06 26.06
CA THR A 257 -12.91 -2.31 25.38
C THR A 257 -12.91 -3.70 24.74
N LEU A 258 -13.21 -4.75 25.51
CA LEU A 258 -13.23 -6.13 25.03
C LEU A 258 -14.31 -6.39 23.95
N GLU A 259 -15.44 -5.69 24.00
CA GLU A 259 -16.49 -5.82 22.97
C GLU A 259 -16.02 -5.37 21.58
N THR A 260 -15.02 -4.49 21.50
CA THR A 260 -14.41 -4.07 20.24
C THR A 260 -13.46 -5.11 19.65
N MET A 261 -13.10 -6.16 20.40
CA MET A 261 -12.09 -7.16 20.05
C MET A 261 -12.71 -8.50 19.67
N VAL A 262 -12.00 -9.29 18.86
CA VAL A 262 -12.36 -10.70 18.61
C VAL A 262 -12.02 -11.53 19.84
N ALA A 263 -12.67 -12.70 19.99
CA ALA A 263 -12.53 -13.55 21.18
C ALA A 263 -11.10 -14.06 21.46
N ASP A 264 -10.31 -14.26 20.41
CA ASP A 264 -8.92 -14.70 20.44
C ASP A 264 -7.93 -13.55 20.18
N ALA A 265 -8.35 -12.29 20.44
CA ALA A 265 -7.49 -11.13 20.29
C ALA A 265 -6.28 -11.18 21.22
N TYR A 266 -5.21 -10.46 20.85
CA TYR A 266 -4.06 -10.29 21.73
C TYR A 266 -3.50 -8.87 21.70
N VAL A 267 -2.93 -8.45 22.80
CA VAL A 267 -2.22 -7.18 22.99
C VAL A 267 -0.80 -7.46 23.41
N ASN A 268 0.16 -6.77 22.81
CA ASN A 268 1.57 -6.88 23.14
C ASN A 268 2.23 -5.49 23.21
N HIS A 269 2.58 -5.07 24.42
CA HIS A 269 3.48 -3.96 24.67
C HIS A 269 4.92 -4.45 24.47
N VAL A 270 5.43 -4.27 23.25
CA VAL A 270 6.67 -4.91 22.78
C VAL A 270 7.89 -4.68 23.67
N PRO A 271 8.14 -3.45 24.21
CA PRO A 271 9.35 -3.21 25.02
C PRO A 271 9.41 -3.98 26.34
N VAL A 272 8.25 -4.38 26.90
CA VAL A 272 8.17 -4.98 28.24
C VAL A 272 7.35 -6.28 28.28
N LEU A 273 6.86 -6.76 27.14
CA LEU A 273 6.13 -8.01 26.97
C LEU A 273 4.87 -8.10 27.86
N THR A 274 4.15 -6.99 28.03
CA THR A 274 2.89 -6.95 28.78
C THR A 274 1.70 -6.92 27.83
N GLY A 275 0.54 -7.39 28.29
CA GLY A 275 -0.68 -7.56 27.52
C GLY A 275 -1.36 -8.87 27.88
N GLY A 276 -1.94 -9.57 26.89
CA GLY A 276 -2.61 -10.87 27.10
C GLY A 276 -3.09 -11.45 25.78
N VAL A 277 -3.52 -12.70 25.80
CA VAL A 277 -4.07 -13.46 24.67
C VAL A 277 -5.46 -13.99 25.03
N GLY A 278 -6.47 -13.67 24.21
CA GLY A 278 -7.87 -13.99 24.43
C GLY A 278 -8.54 -13.13 25.51
N HIS A 279 -9.87 -13.16 25.52
CA HIS A 279 -10.65 -12.26 26.38
C HIS A 279 -10.39 -12.45 27.89
N ASP A 280 -10.03 -13.64 28.36
CA ASP A 280 -9.80 -13.88 29.78
C ASP A 280 -8.53 -13.18 30.27
N GLU A 281 -7.39 -13.36 29.58
CA GLU A 281 -6.14 -12.69 29.94
C GLU A 281 -6.22 -11.18 29.70
N LEU A 282 -6.89 -10.75 28.60
CA LEU A 282 -7.08 -9.33 28.33
C LEU A 282 -7.99 -8.66 29.35
N ARG A 283 -9.04 -9.34 29.83
CA ARG A 283 -9.88 -8.85 30.93
C ARG A 283 -9.07 -8.59 32.19
N ASP A 284 -8.22 -9.54 32.54
CA ASP A 284 -7.33 -9.40 33.71
C ASP A 284 -6.34 -8.25 33.54
N PHE A 285 -5.74 -8.17 32.34
CA PHE A 285 -4.82 -7.09 31.97
C PHE A 285 -5.50 -5.71 32.04
N TYR A 286 -6.63 -5.50 31.37
CA TYR A 286 -7.33 -4.22 31.34
C TYR A 286 -7.91 -3.82 32.71
N SER A 287 -8.53 -4.76 33.43
CA SER A 287 -9.21 -4.46 34.69
C SER A 287 -8.28 -4.32 35.88
N GLN A 288 -7.10 -4.98 35.88
CA GLN A 288 -6.19 -5.02 37.03
C GLN A 288 -4.90 -4.23 36.81
N ARG A 289 -4.44 -4.10 35.56
CA ARG A 289 -3.10 -3.58 35.26
C ARG A 289 -3.12 -2.30 34.43
N PHE A 290 -3.88 -2.25 33.33
CA PHE A 290 -3.81 -1.14 32.38
C PHE A 290 -4.67 0.06 32.82
N ILE A 291 -5.99 -0.11 32.86
CA ILE A 291 -6.94 0.98 33.12
C ILE A 291 -6.76 1.60 34.53
N PRO A 292 -6.70 0.80 35.63
CA PRO A 292 -6.60 1.39 36.97
C PRO A 292 -5.22 1.99 37.29
N GLN A 293 -4.18 1.59 36.56
CA GLN A 293 -2.82 2.08 36.78
C GLN A 293 -2.46 3.29 35.91
N MET A 294 -3.39 3.77 35.09
CA MET A 294 -3.20 4.93 34.23
C MET A 294 -3.15 6.23 35.04
N PRO A 295 -2.07 7.02 34.95
CA PRO A 295 -2.03 8.33 35.63
C PRO A 295 -3.18 9.24 35.16
N PRO A 296 -3.70 10.10 36.04
CA PRO A 296 -4.87 10.91 35.75
C PRO A 296 -4.62 12.00 34.68
N ASP A 297 -3.37 12.42 34.52
CA ASP A 297 -2.94 13.42 33.54
C ASP A 297 -2.43 12.83 32.23
N THR A 298 -2.64 11.54 32.02
CA THR A 298 -2.26 10.87 30.77
C THR A 298 -2.94 11.53 29.57
N SER A 299 -2.14 11.86 28.56
CA SER A 299 -2.61 12.42 27.30
C SER A 299 -1.88 11.84 26.10
N MET A 300 -2.52 11.92 24.93
CA MET A 300 -1.98 11.47 23.64
C MET A 300 -2.09 12.59 22.62
N THR A 301 -0.98 12.97 22.01
CA THR A 301 -0.95 13.91 20.89
C THR A 301 -0.77 13.13 19.60
N PRO A 302 -1.77 13.05 18.69
CA PRO A 302 -1.65 12.38 17.43
C PRO A 302 -0.58 13.02 16.54
N VAL A 303 0.20 12.20 15.83
CA VAL A 303 1.21 12.64 14.85
C VAL A 303 0.81 12.24 13.45
N SER A 304 0.57 10.95 13.22
CA SER A 304 0.13 10.42 11.92
C SER A 304 -0.71 9.17 12.09
N ARG A 305 -1.61 8.93 11.12
CA ARG A 305 -2.39 7.69 11.02
C ARG A 305 -2.37 7.17 9.59
N THR A 306 -1.97 5.93 9.41
CA THR A 306 -2.05 5.21 8.15
C THR A 306 -3.10 4.10 8.24
N ILE A 307 -4.06 4.08 7.32
CA ILE A 307 -5.17 3.13 7.33
C ILE A 307 -5.10 2.27 6.07
N GLY A 308 -4.86 0.97 6.26
CA GLY A 308 -4.91 -0.07 5.22
C GLY A 308 -6.33 -0.63 5.02
N THR A 309 -6.41 -1.82 4.48
CA THR A 309 -7.68 -2.55 4.28
C THR A 309 -8.15 -3.27 5.54
N ASP A 310 -7.20 -3.72 6.39
CA ASP A 310 -7.41 -4.50 7.60
C ASP A 310 -6.55 -4.04 8.78
N ARG A 311 -5.83 -2.92 8.63
CA ARG A 311 -4.79 -2.50 9.57
C ARG A 311 -4.72 -0.99 9.70
N ILE A 312 -4.42 -0.54 10.92
CA ILE A 312 -4.08 0.85 11.23
C ILE A 312 -2.67 0.89 11.81
N VAL A 313 -1.88 1.86 11.40
CA VAL A 313 -0.66 2.27 12.09
C VAL A 313 -0.88 3.68 12.60
N ASP A 314 -0.84 3.84 13.91
CA ASP A 314 -1.05 5.12 14.60
C ASP A 314 0.25 5.55 15.27
N GLU A 315 0.70 6.75 14.96
CA GLU A 315 1.87 7.38 15.59
C GLU A 315 1.41 8.54 16.47
N MET A 316 1.88 8.58 17.70
CA MET A 316 1.49 9.58 18.68
C MET A 316 2.61 9.89 19.67
N VAL A 317 2.50 11.00 20.38
CA VAL A 317 3.28 11.26 21.58
C VAL A 317 2.40 10.96 22.79
N PHE A 318 2.83 10.00 23.59
CA PHE A 318 2.20 9.61 24.86
C PHE A 318 2.86 10.35 26.01
N GLU A 319 2.06 10.92 26.89
CA GLU A 319 2.55 11.84 27.94
C GLU A 319 1.82 11.58 29.26
N PHE A 320 2.57 11.54 30.37
CA PHE A 320 2.03 11.32 31.70
C PHE A 320 3.02 11.77 32.79
N THR A 321 2.51 12.02 34.02
CA THR A 321 3.34 12.11 35.21
C THR A 321 3.28 10.78 35.96
N HIS A 322 4.42 10.16 36.22
CA HIS A 322 4.53 8.84 36.87
C HIS A 322 4.14 8.93 38.36
N THR A 323 2.85 9.14 38.61
CA THR A 323 2.26 9.28 39.97
C THR A 323 1.60 8.01 40.48
N SER A 324 1.37 7.03 39.62
CA SER A 324 0.80 5.72 39.93
C SER A 324 1.73 4.60 39.50
N LYS A 325 1.58 3.43 40.08
CA LYS A 325 2.26 2.22 39.60
C LYS A 325 1.75 1.86 38.21
N MET A 326 2.65 1.62 37.27
CA MET A 326 2.35 1.35 35.87
C MET A 326 3.02 0.04 35.43
N ASP A 327 2.62 -1.10 36.00
CA ASP A 327 3.25 -2.40 35.73
C ASP A 327 3.19 -2.80 34.23
N TRP A 328 2.24 -2.24 33.48
CA TRP A 328 2.11 -2.49 32.05
C TRP A 328 3.18 -1.79 31.19
N MET A 329 3.80 -0.70 31.69
CA MET A 329 4.87 0.06 31.01
C MET A 329 6.18 0.05 31.80
N LEU A 330 6.11 0.00 33.14
CA LEU A 330 7.21 0.14 34.08
C LEU A 330 7.13 -0.96 35.16
N PRO A 331 7.17 -2.26 34.76
CA PRO A 331 7.02 -3.35 35.71
C PRO A 331 8.07 -3.25 36.86
N GLY A 332 7.60 -3.27 38.11
CA GLY A 332 8.45 -3.23 39.30
C GLY A 332 9.07 -1.88 39.61
N VAL A 333 8.67 -0.79 38.94
CA VAL A 333 9.15 0.56 39.21
C VAL A 333 8.12 1.32 40.06
N GLU A 334 8.54 1.81 41.22
CA GLU A 334 7.71 2.64 42.09
C GLU A 334 7.52 4.06 41.50
N PRO A 335 6.38 4.73 41.76
CA PRO A 335 6.10 6.07 41.28
C PRO A 335 7.21 7.06 41.58
N THR A 336 7.72 7.75 40.56
CA THR A 336 8.84 8.70 40.68
C THR A 336 8.39 10.15 40.76
N GLY A 337 7.12 10.45 40.47
CA GLY A 337 6.57 11.81 40.33
C GLY A 337 7.11 12.61 39.17
N LYS A 338 7.91 12.00 38.28
CA LYS A 338 8.50 12.67 37.12
C LYS A 338 7.58 12.61 35.90
N HIS A 339 7.66 13.66 35.11
CA HIS A 339 6.94 13.76 33.84
C HIS A 339 7.68 13.02 32.73
N VAL A 340 6.94 12.34 31.88
CA VAL A 340 7.45 11.55 30.74
C VAL A 340 6.68 11.91 29.48
N ARG A 341 7.41 12.09 28.37
CA ARG A 341 6.87 12.18 27.01
C ARG A 341 7.63 11.21 26.12
N VAL A 342 6.94 10.32 25.43
CA VAL A 342 7.55 9.30 24.58
C VAL A 342 6.79 9.16 23.26
N ALA A 343 7.54 9.07 22.15
CA ALA A 343 6.95 8.71 20.87
C ALA A 343 6.52 7.23 20.90
N LEU A 344 5.31 6.98 20.46
CA LEU A 344 4.67 5.68 20.52
C LEU A 344 4.03 5.35 19.17
N VAL A 345 4.19 4.10 18.73
CA VAL A 345 3.55 3.58 17.52
C VAL A 345 2.70 2.38 17.90
N VAL A 346 1.45 2.38 17.47
CA VAL A 346 0.53 1.25 17.60
C VAL A 346 0.24 0.68 16.23
N ILE A 347 0.39 -0.63 16.08
CA ILE A 347 -0.05 -1.38 14.90
C ILE A 347 -1.26 -2.20 15.30
N VAL A 348 -2.42 -1.86 14.72
CA VAL A 348 -3.70 -2.51 14.99
C VAL A 348 -4.12 -3.32 13.79
N HIS A 349 -4.49 -4.58 13.98
CA HIS A 349 -5.05 -5.45 12.95
C HIS A 349 -6.52 -5.75 13.25
N PHE A 350 -7.35 -5.72 12.22
CA PHE A 350 -8.77 -6.01 12.28
C PHE A 350 -9.10 -7.32 11.57
N ARG A 351 -9.99 -8.09 12.16
CA ARG A 351 -10.58 -9.31 11.61
C ARG A 351 -12.07 -9.32 11.93
N ASP A 352 -12.91 -9.63 10.93
CA ASP A 352 -14.37 -9.65 11.08
C ASP A 352 -14.95 -8.35 11.65
N GLY A 353 -14.31 -7.23 11.30
CA GLY A 353 -14.72 -5.88 11.74
C GLY A 353 -14.44 -5.57 13.21
N LYS A 354 -13.62 -6.35 13.92
CA LYS A 354 -13.18 -6.15 15.31
C LYS A 354 -11.65 -6.20 15.37
N LEU A 355 -11.08 -5.65 16.44
CA LEU A 355 -9.63 -5.72 16.68
C LEU A 355 -9.21 -7.16 16.92
N ALA A 356 -8.19 -7.60 16.19
CA ALA A 356 -7.60 -8.93 16.33
C ALA A 356 -6.28 -8.90 17.09
N HIS A 357 -5.49 -7.86 16.91
CA HIS A 357 -4.32 -7.64 17.75
C HIS A 357 -3.84 -6.18 17.73
N GLU A 358 -3.06 -5.87 18.76
CA GLU A 358 -2.31 -4.63 18.91
C GLU A 358 -0.85 -4.92 19.24
N HIS A 359 0.06 -4.30 18.50
CA HIS A 359 1.47 -4.22 18.84
C HIS A 359 1.83 -2.77 19.15
N ILE A 360 2.25 -2.51 20.38
CA ILE A 360 2.56 -1.17 20.87
C ILE A 360 4.07 -1.06 21.07
N TYR A 361 4.66 -0.07 20.42
CA TYR A 361 6.10 0.19 20.42
C TYR A 361 6.41 1.57 20.99
N TRP A 362 7.41 1.64 21.87
CA TRP A 362 8.02 2.88 22.34
C TRP A 362 9.48 2.65 22.68
N ASP A 363 10.23 3.75 22.87
CA ASP A 363 11.61 3.68 23.36
C ASP A 363 11.63 3.60 24.89
N GLN A 364 11.79 2.37 25.42
CA GLN A 364 11.86 2.15 26.87
C GLN A 364 13.08 2.83 27.50
N ALA A 365 14.19 2.91 26.78
CA ALA A 365 15.39 3.56 27.32
C ALA A 365 15.16 5.07 27.49
N SER A 366 14.45 5.71 26.55
CA SER A 366 14.02 7.12 26.70
C SER A 366 13.14 7.33 27.94
N VAL A 367 12.18 6.44 28.18
CA VAL A 367 11.32 6.50 29.38
C VAL A 367 12.16 6.38 30.64
N LEU A 368 13.05 5.39 30.75
CA LEU A 368 13.90 5.17 31.91
C LEU A 368 14.87 6.32 32.15
N ALA A 369 15.39 6.95 31.08
CA ALA A 369 16.26 8.14 31.20
C ALA A 369 15.51 9.33 31.77
N GLN A 370 14.29 9.61 31.30
CA GLN A 370 13.44 10.71 31.82
C GLN A 370 13.07 10.49 33.29
N LEU A 371 12.85 9.24 33.68
CA LEU A 371 12.60 8.87 35.07
C LEU A 371 13.89 8.90 35.95
N GLY A 372 15.07 9.02 35.33
CA GLY A 372 16.36 9.01 36.03
C GLY A 372 16.76 7.64 36.59
N LEU A 373 16.23 6.58 35.96
CA LEU A 373 16.52 5.19 36.33
C LEU A 373 17.75 4.65 35.60
N ILE A 374 18.17 5.34 34.53
CA ILE A 374 19.43 5.09 33.83
C ILE A 374 20.18 6.39 33.62
N ASP A 375 21.51 6.32 33.58
CA ASP A 375 22.38 7.46 33.34
C ASP A 375 22.52 7.70 31.84
N ALA A 376 21.69 8.59 31.30
CA ALA A 376 21.69 8.94 29.89
C ALA A 376 22.99 9.58 29.40
N ALA A 377 23.83 10.15 30.32
CA ALA A 377 25.12 10.70 29.93
C ALA A 377 26.15 9.62 29.53
N LYS A 378 25.96 8.40 30.03
CA LYS A 378 26.85 7.26 29.79
C LYS A 378 26.36 6.31 28.71
N LEU A 379 25.18 6.53 28.19
CA LEU A 379 24.51 5.64 27.22
C LEU A 379 24.09 6.41 25.95
N PRO A 380 24.05 5.78 24.78
CA PRO A 380 23.57 6.40 23.56
C PRO A 380 22.00 6.45 23.55
N VAL A 381 21.43 7.15 24.52
CA VAL A 381 19.98 7.22 24.75
C VAL A 381 19.53 8.67 24.69
N ALA A 382 18.45 8.91 23.93
CA ALA A 382 17.73 10.18 23.95
C ALA A 382 16.72 10.19 25.13
N GLY A 383 16.40 11.38 25.63
CA GLY A 383 15.33 11.60 26.60
C GLY A 383 14.05 12.10 25.92
N VAL A 384 13.46 13.16 26.45
CA VAL A 384 12.24 13.80 25.93
C VAL A 384 12.40 14.34 24.51
N GLU A 385 13.61 14.68 24.09
CA GLU A 385 13.93 15.26 22.79
C GLU A 385 13.56 14.34 21.61
N SER A 386 13.46 13.02 21.83
CA SER A 386 12.98 12.09 20.81
C SER A 386 11.50 12.33 20.48
N ALA A 387 10.67 12.49 21.49
CA ALA A 387 9.25 12.80 21.33
C ALA A 387 9.02 14.22 20.78
N GLU A 388 9.81 15.20 21.25
CA GLU A 388 9.75 16.56 20.74
C GLU A 388 10.11 16.65 19.26
N LYS A 389 11.11 15.86 18.82
CA LYS A 389 11.54 15.86 17.42
C LYS A 389 10.51 15.22 16.48
N VAL A 390 9.74 14.25 16.93
CA VAL A 390 8.61 13.70 16.16
C VAL A 390 7.55 14.76 15.89
N LEU A 391 7.28 15.64 16.86
CA LEU A 391 6.35 16.76 16.71
C LEU A 391 6.94 17.92 15.91
N ASN A 392 8.25 18.13 16.00
CA ASN A 392 8.96 19.20 15.30
C ASN A 392 10.25 18.70 14.63
N PRO A 393 10.17 18.28 13.34
CA PRO A 393 11.32 17.72 12.62
C PRO A 393 12.49 18.70 12.43
N LYS A 394 12.30 20.01 12.68
CA LYS A 394 13.33 21.05 12.60
C LYS A 394 14.29 21.05 13.81
N LEU A 395 13.98 20.34 14.88
CA LEU A 395 14.89 20.21 16.00
C LEU A 395 16.20 19.49 15.59
N PRO A 396 17.32 19.71 16.29
CA PRO A 396 18.62 19.17 15.95
C PRO A 396 18.60 17.64 15.78
N SER A 397 19.34 17.16 14.77
CA SER A 397 19.66 15.74 14.55
C SER A 397 21.07 15.43 15.04
N ASN A 398 21.39 14.16 15.22
CA ASN A 398 22.75 13.66 15.48
C ASN A 398 23.39 14.17 16.79
N THR A 399 22.58 14.70 17.72
CA THR A 399 23.09 15.26 18.99
C THR A 399 23.87 14.24 19.82
N LEU A 400 23.47 12.95 19.76
CA LEU A 400 24.19 11.87 20.46
C LEU A 400 25.53 11.54 19.81
N MET A 401 25.67 11.74 18.48
CA MET A 401 26.92 11.46 17.75
C MET A 401 28.01 12.47 18.12
N HIS A 402 27.64 13.68 18.52
CA HIS A 402 28.58 14.76 18.88
C HIS A 402 28.90 14.82 20.38
N ARG A 403 28.35 13.91 21.20
CA ARG A 403 28.68 13.85 22.65
C ARG A 403 30.14 13.44 22.93
N SER A 404 30.81 12.81 21.97
CA SER A 404 32.17 12.32 22.10
C SER A 404 33.23 13.22 21.45
N ASP A 405 32.84 14.33 20.81
CA ASP A 405 33.78 15.31 20.31
C ASP A 405 34.20 16.24 21.45
N PRO A 406 35.53 16.34 21.77
CA PRO A 406 36.02 17.16 22.90
C PRO A 406 35.90 18.66 22.63
#